data_8645f41fb57de96ce18be216b5d26ed2
#
_entry.id   8645f41fb57de96ce18be216b5d26ed2
#
_cell.length_a   1.000
_cell.length_b   1.000
_cell.length_c   1.000
_cell.angle_alpha   90.00
_cell.angle_beta   90.00
_cell.angle_gamma   90.00
#
_symmetry.space_group_name_H-M   'P 1'
#
loop_
_entity.id
_entity.type
_entity.pdbx_description
1 polymer ?
#
loop_
_entity_poly.entity_id
_entity_poly.type
_entity_poly.pdbx_seq_one_letter_code
_entity_poly.pdbx_strand_id
1 'polypeptide(L)'
;NKIEIVLSNMFGKSILFIEDINGIYIPIVKNKAWNVDYLLDDVECHGLREIISLLICLYNKDDANCIFFDEPELHLHPQLQTFFMNEIRKEAKNSSRRIFFLISHSPFFIDLRTPEDLTGVIACHINKAPTSIDTLSAEDEILFRKFLPRFNTYHKQFFFSDNQIFVEGY
;
A
#
# COMPACT_ATOMS: atom_id res chain seq x y z
N ASN A 1 -18.31 10.64 1.60
CA ASN A 1 -16.87 10.71 1.37
C ASN A 1 -16.32 9.31 1.06
N LYS A 2 -15.42 9.19 0.05
CA LYS A 2 -14.83 7.88 -0.36
C LYS A 2 -14.06 7.23 0.79
N ILE A 3 -13.32 8.02 1.55
CA ILE A 3 -12.53 7.57 2.70
C ILE A 3 -13.44 6.97 3.76
N GLU A 4 -14.54 7.63 4.10
CA GLU A 4 -15.49 7.13 5.10
C GLU A 4 -16.07 5.78 4.71
N ILE A 5 -16.43 5.60 3.44
CA ILE A 5 -16.96 4.32 2.93
C ILE A 5 -15.90 3.22 3.05
N VAL A 6 -14.68 3.50 2.60
CA VAL A 6 -13.57 2.54 2.58
C VAL A 6 -13.20 2.11 4.00
N LEU A 7 -13.08 3.07 4.93
CA LEU A 7 -12.74 2.79 6.33
C LEU A 7 -13.87 2.08 7.06
N SER A 8 -15.12 2.50 6.83
CA SER A 8 -16.29 1.85 7.44
C SER A 8 -16.41 0.38 7.02
N ASN A 9 -16.13 0.08 5.76
CA ASN A 9 -16.14 -1.29 5.26
C ASN A 9 -14.99 -2.13 5.84
N MET A 10 -13.83 -1.53 6.04
CA MET A 10 -12.64 -2.23 6.52
C MET A 10 -12.71 -2.52 8.03
N PHE A 11 -13.09 -1.52 8.81
CA PHE A 11 -13.02 -1.59 10.27
C PHE A 11 -14.37 -1.88 10.92
N GLY A 12 -15.46 -1.93 10.16
CA GLY A 12 -16.83 -2.06 10.70
C GLY A 12 -17.26 -0.87 11.55
N LYS A 13 -16.53 0.26 11.46
CA LYS A 13 -16.78 1.49 12.19
C LYS A 13 -17.15 2.60 11.23
N SER A 14 -18.07 3.48 11.61
CA SER A 14 -18.38 4.67 10.83
C SER A 14 -17.43 5.79 11.21
N ILE A 15 -16.61 6.24 10.28
CA ILE A 15 -15.68 7.36 10.48
C ILE A 15 -16.22 8.55 9.69
N LEU A 16 -16.34 9.69 10.37
CA LEU A 16 -16.83 10.94 9.82
C LEU A 16 -15.79 12.04 10.05
N PHE A 17 -15.68 12.96 9.11
CA PHE A 17 -14.88 14.17 9.29
C PHE A 17 -15.82 15.33 9.59
N ILE A 18 -15.66 15.95 10.75
CA ILE A 18 -16.46 17.11 11.18
C ILE A 18 -15.56 18.32 11.17
N GLU A 19 -16.00 19.36 10.50
CA GLU A 19 -15.31 20.64 10.47
C GLU A 19 -15.54 21.40 11.79
N ASP A 20 -14.45 21.82 12.43
CA ASP A 20 -14.50 22.64 13.62
C ASP A 20 -14.70 24.14 13.26
N ILE A 21 -14.78 24.98 14.30
CA ILE A 21 -14.96 26.44 14.15
C ILE A 21 -13.79 27.16 13.43
N ASN A 22 -12.64 26.48 13.29
CA ASN A 22 -11.45 27.01 12.62
C ASN A 22 -11.31 26.45 11.20
N GLY A 23 -12.26 25.65 10.72
CA GLY A 23 -12.19 25.01 9.40
C GLY A 23 -11.31 23.74 9.37
N ILE A 24 -10.96 23.19 10.55
CA ILE A 24 -10.15 21.98 10.65
C ILE A 24 -11.08 20.76 10.66
N TYR A 25 -10.78 19.77 9.82
CA TYR A 25 -11.53 18.52 9.79
C TYR A 25 -11.02 17.56 10.84
N ILE A 26 -11.89 17.25 11.81
CA ILE A 26 -11.59 16.34 12.92
C ILE A 26 -12.23 14.99 12.62
N PRO A 27 -11.47 13.87 12.60
CA PRO A 27 -12.03 12.55 12.40
C PRO A 27 -12.71 12.04 13.69
N ILE A 28 -13.99 11.72 13.56
CA ILE A 28 -14.79 11.14 14.65
C ILE A 28 -15.20 9.72 14.27
N VAL A 29 -15.03 8.81 15.19
CA VAL A 29 -15.48 7.42 15.07
C VAL A 29 -16.84 7.26 15.74
N LYS A 30 -17.82 6.78 14.98
CA LYS A 30 -19.13 6.36 15.51
C LYS A 30 -19.15 4.86 15.73
N ASN A 31 -19.15 4.46 16.97
CA ASN A 31 -19.28 3.05 17.33
C ASN A 31 -20.75 2.70 17.55
N LYS A 32 -21.38 2.12 16.54
CA LYS A 32 -22.80 1.75 16.62
C LYS A 32 -23.11 0.66 17.67
N ALA A 33 -22.14 -0.20 17.98
CA ALA A 33 -22.33 -1.28 18.94
C ALA A 33 -22.44 -0.76 20.37
N TRP A 34 -21.74 0.34 20.68
CA TRP A 34 -21.70 0.92 22.03
C TRP A 34 -22.42 2.26 22.12
N ASN A 35 -22.97 2.74 20.99
CA ASN A 35 -23.64 4.05 20.89
C ASN A 35 -22.79 5.22 21.45
N VAL A 36 -21.50 5.17 21.19
CA VAL A 36 -20.53 6.17 21.65
C VAL A 36 -19.79 6.75 20.45
N ASP A 37 -19.73 8.07 20.40
CA ASP A 37 -18.89 8.81 19.45
C ASP A 37 -17.63 9.28 20.19
N TYR A 38 -16.46 9.14 19.56
CA TYR A 38 -15.18 9.54 20.14
C TYR A 38 -14.23 10.09 19.06
N LEU A 39 -13.28 10.91 19.50
CA LEU A 39 -12.22 11.40 18.64
C LEU A 39 -11.28 10.25 18.27
N LEU A 40 -10.95 10.15 17.01
CA LEU A 40 -10.06 9.10 16.53
C LEU A 40 -8.69 9.14 17.21
N ASP A 41 -8.17 10.34 17.44
CA ASP A 41 -6.84 10.54 18.03
C ASP A 41 -6.74 10.14 19.52
N ASP A 42 -7.86 10.09 20.22
CA ASP A 42 -7.85 9.80 21.66
C ASP A 42 -7.83 8.30 21.96
N VAL A 43 -8.44 7.50 21.09
CA VAL A 43 -8.76 6.10 21.41
C VAL A 43 -8.16 5.10 20.43
N GLU A 44 -7.99 5.48 19.16
CA GLU A 44 -7.58 4.53 18.13
C GLU A 44 -6.07 4.32 18.09
N CYS A 45 -5.69 3.11 17.65
CA CYS A 45 -4.28 2.74 17.48
C CYS A 45 -3.59 3.55 16.37
N HIS A 46 -2.26 3.66 16.47
CA HIS A 46 -1.43 4.38 15.50
C HIS A 46 -1.68 3.91 14.05
N GLY A 47 -1.83 2.61 13.83
CA GLY A 47 -2.07 2.07 12.49
C GLY A 47 -3.35 2.59 11.82
N LEU A 48 -4.43 2.85 12.59
CA LEU A 48 -5.64 3.43 12.02
C LEU A 48 -5.45 4.90 11.65
N ARG A 49 -4.73 5.65 12.46
CA ARG A 49 -4.41 7.05 12.15
C ARG A 49 -3.56 7.15 10.90
N GLU A 50 -2.53 6.31 10.80
CA GLU A 50 -1.61 6.28 9.67
C GLU A 50 -2.33 5.92 8.38
N ILE A 51 -3.16 4.88 8.38
CA ILE A 51 -3.89 4.48 7.17
C ILE A 51 -4.87 5.57 6.70
N ILE A 52 -5.47 6.34 7.64
CA ILE A 52 -6.33 7.47 7.29
C ILE A 52 -5.52 8.56 6.58
N SER A 53 -4.36 8.92 7.10
CA SER A 53 -3.47 9.92 6.51
C SER A 53 -3.05 9.51 5.10
N LEU A 54 -2.66 8.24 4.92
CA LEU A 54 -2.29 7.69 3.62
C LEU A 54 -3.47 7.70 2.62
N LEU A 55 -4.69 7.36 3.08
CA LEU A 55 -5.89 7.40 2.24
C LEU A 55 -6.31 8.83 1.87
N ILE A 56 -6.09 9.80 2.77
CA ILE A 56 -6.31 11.21 2.45
C ILE A 56 -5.40 11.64 1.30
N CYS A 57 -4.10 11.33 1.40
CA CYS A 57 -3.14 11.62 0.32
C CYS A 57 -3.50 10.89 -0.98
N LEU A 58 -3.88 9.61 -0.89
CA LEU A 58 -4.24 8.79 -2.05
C LEU A 58 -5.47 9.33 -2.80
N TYR A 59 -6.50 9.74 -2.06
CA TYR A 59 -7.77 10.17 -2.63
C TYR A 59 -7.90 11.67 -2.82
N ASN A 60 -6.87 12.44 -2.45
CA ASN A 60 -6.86 13.86 -2.74
C ASN A 60 -7.00 14.08 -4.26
N LYS A 61 -7.92 14.96 -4.64
CA LYS A 61 -8.25 15.25 -6.04
C LYS A 61 -7.41 16.37 -6.65
N ASP A 62 -6.41 16.86 -5.91
CA ASP A 62 -5.50 17.85 -6.46
C ASP A 62 -4.85 17.33 -7.74
N ASP A 63 -4.52 18.22 -8.67
CA ASP A 63 -4.00 17.91 -10.01
C ASP A 63 -2.60 17.26 -10.01
N ALA A 64 -2.17 16.71 -8.87
CA ALA A 64 -0.91 15.98 -8.76
C ALA A 64 -0.95 14.70 -9.62
N ASN A 65 -0.08 14.68 -10.63
CA ASN A 65 0.07 13.52 -11.50
C ASN A 65 1.00 12.46 -10.90
N CYS A 66 1.89 12.85 -9.98
CA CYS A 66 2.84 11.96 -9.32
C CYS A 66 2.66 12.04 -7.80
N ILE A 67 2.50 10.91 -7.16
CA ILE A 67 2.36 10.79 -5.70
C ILE A 67 3.45 9.86 -5.20
N PHE A 68 4.20 10.31 -4.20
CA PHE A 68 5.28 9.56 -3.58
C PHE A 68 4.87 9.19 -2.16
N PHE A 69 5.02 7.91 -1.83
CA PHE A 69 4.88 7.39 -0.48
C PHE A 69 6.24 6.86 -0.03
N ASP A 70 6.79 7.46 1.01
CA ASP A 70 8.07 7.07 1.61
C ASP A 70 7.80 6.29 2.89
N GLU A 71 8.29 5.05 2.94
CA GLU A 71 8.09 4.09 4.04
C GLU A 71 6.64 4.03 4.57
N PRO A 72 5.63 3.86 3.68
CA PRO A 72 4.23 3.84 4.11
C PRO A 72 3.86 2.65 5.00
N GLU A 73 4.77 1.69 5.18
CA GLU A 73 4.63 0.58 6.12
C GLU A 73 4.77 0.96 7.59
N LEU A 74 5.36 2.09 7.90
CA LEU A 74 5.59 2.50 9.28
C LEU A 74 4.27 2.50 10.06
N HIS A 75 4.29 1.82 11.20
CA HIS A 75 3.13 1.62 12.08
C HIS A 75 1.95 0.84 11.48
N LEU A 76 2.04 0.34 10.24
CA LEU A 76 0.99 -0.47 9.63
C LEU A 76 1.21 -1.96 9.86
N HIS A 77 0.18 -2.60 10.41
CA HIS A 77 0.12 -4.06 10.41
C HIS A 77 0.11 -4.61 8.96
N PRO A 78 0.72 -5.77 8.67
CA PRO A 78 0.76 -6.36 7.33
C PRO A 78 -0.57 -6.38 6.56
N GLN A 79 -1.68 -6.60 7.24
CA GLN A 79 -3.01 -6.55 6.63
C GLN A 79 -3.38 -5.15 6.11
N LEU A 80 -2.99 -4.10 6.85
CA LEU A 80 -3.20 -2.71 6.44
C LEU A 80 -2.31 -2.32 5.26
N GLN A 81 -1.08 -2.82 5.24
CA GLN A 81 -0.17 -2.62 4.11
C GLN A 81 -0.74 -3.25 2.83
N THR A 82 -1.19 -4.50 2.89
CA THR A 82 -1.84 -5.18 1.77
C THR A 82 -3.12 -4.45 1.33
N PHE A 83 -3.91 -3.99 2.29
CA PHE A 83 -5.10 -3.20 2.00
C PHE A 83 -4.75 -1.90 1.27
N PHE A 84 -3.77 -1.13 1.77
CA PHE A 84 -3.36 0.12 1.16
C PHE A 84 -2.82 -0.09 -0.27
N MET A 85 -2.00 -1.13 -0.48
CA MET A 85 -1.53 -1.50 -1.82
C MET A 85 -2.68 -1.80 -2.78
N ASN A 86 -3.73 -2.49 -2.32
CA ASN A 86 -4.92 -2.74 -3.12
C ASN A 86 -5.67 -1.44 -3.48
N GLU A 87 -5.74 -0.48 -2.56
CA GLU A 87 -6.38 0.82 -2.83
C GLU A 87 -5.57 1.67 -3.81
N ILE A 88 -4.22 1.69 -3.71
CA ILE A 88 -3.34 2.31 -4.71
C ILE A 88 -3.60 1.71 -6.09
N ARG A 89 -3.64 0.38 -6.20
CA ARG A 89 -3.86 -0.31 -7.47
C ARG A 89 -5.24 -0.01 -8.08
N LYS A 90 -6.26 0.11 -7.25
CA LYS A 90 -7.60 0.54 -7.71
C LYS A 90 -7.57 1.98 -8.23
N GLU A 91 -6.91 2.87 -7.51
CA GLU A 91 -6.82 4.28 -7.90
C GLU A 91 -5.99 4.47 -9.18
N ALA A 92 -4.88 3.73 -9.33
CA ALA A 92 -4.07 3.73 -10.55
C ALA A 92 -4.86 3.25 -11.77
N LYS A 93 -5.74 2.26 -11.62
CA LYS A 93 -6.62 1.79 -12.70
C LYS A 93 -7.71 2.80 -13.05
N ASN A 94 -8.19 3.55 -12.08
CA ASN A 94 -9.27 4.53 -12.27
C ASN A 94 -8.79 5.85 -12.85
N SER A 95 -7.49 6.13 -12.77
CA SER A 95 -6.90 7.39 -13.21
C SER A 95 -5.69 7.14 -14.11
N SER A 96 -5.87 7.31 -15.42
CA SER A 96 -4.79 7.17 -16.41
C SER A 96 -3.70 8.26 -16.31
N ARG A 97 -3.88 9.25 -15.45
CA ARG A 97 -2.97 10.40 -15.31
C ARG A 97 -2.10 10.35 -14.06
N ARG A 98 -2.37 9.42 -13.12
CA ARG A 98 -1.67 9.35 -11.84
C ARG A 98 -0.63 8.25 -11.84
N ILE A 99 0.57 8.59 -11.39
CA ILE A 99 1.67 7.67 -11.17
C ILE A 99 1.97 7.65 -9.67
N PHE A 100 2.12 6.46 -9.12
CA PHE A 100 2.40 6.26 -7.71
C PHE A 100 3.79 5.67 -7.55
N PHE A 101 4.60 6.28 -6.70
CA PHE A 101 5.92 5.80 -6.31
C PHE A 101 5.87 5.40 -4.85
N LEU A 102 6.31 4.18 -4.55
CA LEU A 102 6.43 3.68 -3.19
C LEU A 102 7.89 3.36 -2.91
N ILE A 103 8.45 3.99 -1.90
CA ILE A 103 9.76 3.65 -1.35
C ILE A 103 9.47 2.83 -0.10
N SER A 104 9.90 1.57 -0.08
CA SER A 104 9.49 0.65 0.98
C SER A 104 10.51 -0.45 1.20
N HIS A 105 10.61 -0.90 2.44
CA HIS A 105 11.35 -2.10 2.84
C HIS A 105 10.41 -3.29 3.13
N SER A 106 9.11 -3.14 2.86
CA SER A 106 8.12 -4.16 3.15
C SER A 106 7.78 -5.04 1.95
N PRO A 107 7.87 -6.37 2.09
CA PRO A 107 7.47 -7.31 1.04
C PRO A 107 5.96 -7.25 0.74
N PHE A 108 5.15 -6.66 1.61
CA PHE A 108 3.71 -6.50 1.39
C PHE A 108 3.37 -5.45 0.34
N PHE A 109 4.29 -4.52 0.06
CA PHE A 109 4.13 -3.54 -1.01
C PHE A 109 4.64 -4.02 -2.37
N ILE A 110 5.31 -5.18 -2.44
CA ILE A 110 5.63 -5.82 -3.71
C ILE A 110 4.41 -6.63 -4.15
N ASP A 111 3.56 -6.06 -4.99
CA ASP A 111 2.34 -6.70 -5.48
C ASP A 111 2.51 -7.15 -6.94
N LEU A 112 3.10 -8.33 -7.10
CA LEU A 112 3.32 -8.96 -8.39
C LEU A 112 2.14 -9.87 -8.72
N ARG A 113 1.34 -9.50 -9.69
CA ARG A 113 0.18 -10.27 -10.20
C ARG A 113 0.38 -10.74 -11.62
N THR A 114 1.17 -10.01 -12.38
CA THR A 114 1.53 -10.31 -13.75
C THR A 114 3.03 -10.14 -13.93
N PRO A 115 3.64 -10.76 -14.97
CA PRO A 115 5.07 -10.56 -15.26
C PRO A 115 5.45 -9.10 -15.48
N GLU A 116 4.55 -8.31 -16.04
CA GLU A 116 4.75 -6.89 -16.33
C GLU A 116 4.91 -6.06 -15.04
N ASP A 117 4.35 -6.51 -13.92
CA ASP A 117 4.51 -5.82 -12.62
C ASP A 117 5.99 -5.78 -12.17
N LEU A 118 6.85 -6.70 -12.67
CA LEU A 118 8.29 -6.70 -12.37
C LEU A 118 9.00 -5.46 -12.93
N THR A 119 8.56 -4.95 -14.07
CA THR A 119 9.17 -3.75 -14.68
C THR A 119 8.93 -2.49 -13.85
N GLY A 120 7.96 -2.53 -12.95
CA GLY A 120 7.68 -1.45 -11.98
C GLY A 120 8.52 -1.52 -10.71
N VAL A 121 9.35 -2.56 -10.54
CA VAL A 121 10.19 -2.72 -9.34
C VAL A 121 11.59 -2.23 -9.61
N ILE A 122 12.06 -1.28 -8.79
CA ILE A 122 13.42 -0.75 -8.81
C ILE A 122 14.11 -1.13 -7.51
N ALA A 123 15.14 -1.96 -7.58
CA ALA A 123 15.94 -2.32 -6.42
C ALA A 123 17.08 -1.31 -6.23
N CYS A 124 17.10 -0.66 -5.06
CA CYS A 124 18.13 0.29 -4.68
C CYS A 124 19.14 -0.40 -3.76
N HIS A 125 20.43 -0.24 -4.05
CA HIS A 125 21.52 -0.86 -3.29
C HIS A 125 22.47 0.20 -2.74
N ILE A 126 23.08 -0.07 -1.59
CA ILE A 126 24.14 0.77 -1.06
C ILE A 126 25.39 0.64 -1.97
N ASN A 127 25.92 1.76 -2.43
CA ASN A 127 27.15 1.82 -3.25
C ASN A 127 27.07 1.12 -4.63
N LYS A 128 25.87 0.84 -5.13
CA LYS A 128 25.65 0.32 -6.49
C LYS A 128 24.56 1.12 -7.19
N ALA A 129 24.57 1.11 -8.53
CA ALA A 129 23.49 1.69 -9.28
C ALA A 129 22.16 0.93 -9.00
N PRO A 130 21.02 1.64 -8.99
CA PRO A 130 19.74 0.99 -8.94
C PRO A 130 19.57 -0.01 -10.08
N THR A 131 18.90 -1.12 -9.83
CA THR A 131 18.61 -2.15 -10.83
C THR A 131 17.12 -2.23 -11.08
N SER A 132 16.75 -2.32 -12.36
CA SER A 132 15.37 -2.54 -12.80
C SER A 132 15.35 -3.61 -13.89
N ILE A 133 14.18 -4.19 -14.10
CA ILE A 133 13.94 -5.11 -15.23
C ILE A 133 13.16 -4.32 -16.26
N ASP A 134 13.83 -3.91 -17.34
CA ASP A 134 13.21 -3.06 -18.37
C ASP A 134 12.29 -3.88 -19.30
N THR A 135 12.71 -5.10 -19.62
CA THR A 135 11.96 -6.02 -20.49
C THR A 135 12.14 -7.46 -20.03
N LEU A 136 11.10 -8.24 -20.16
CA LEU A 136 11.14 -9.69 -19.96
C LEU A 136 11.26 -10.39 -21.30
N SER A 137 12.12 -11.40 -21.40
CA SER A 137 12.10 -12.30 -22.54
C SER A 137 10.81 -13.14 -22.54
N ALA A 138 10.40 -13.66 -23.70
CA ALA A 138 9.23 -14.52 -23.77
C ALA A 138 9.37 -15.79 -22.91
N GLU A 139 10.60 -16.29 -22.77
CA GLU A 139 10.90 -17.45 -21.92
C GLU A 139 10.77 -17.10 -20.43
N ASP A 140 11.31 -15.96 -20.01
CA ASP A 140 11.19 -15.47 -18.64
C ASP A 140 9.73 -15.20 -18.26
N GLU A 141 8.96 -14.64 -19.18
CA GLU A 141 7.54 -14.38 -18.96
C GLU A 141 6.76 -15.68 -18.71
N ILE A 142 6.99 -16.72 -19.54
CA ILE A 142 6.37 -18.04 -19.37
C ILE A 142 6.79 -18.66 -18.03
N LEU A 143 8.07 -18.57 -17.68
CA LEU A 143 8.60 -19.08 -16.44
C LEU A 143 7.96 -18.36 -15.25
N PHE A 144 7.93 -17.04 -15.28
CA PHE A 144 7.38 -16.22 -14.21
C PHE A 144 5.89 -16.49 -13.99
N ARG A 145 5.10 -16.64 -15.06
CA ARG A 145 3.67 -17.01 -14.97
C ARG A 145 3.44 -18.35 -14.26
N LYS A 146 4.37 -19.31 -14.39
CA LYS A 146 4.30 -20.58 -13.66
C LYS A 146 4.62 -20.44 -12.17
N PHE A 147 5.53 -19.51 -11.82
CA PHE A 147 5.94 -19.27 -10.44
C PHE A 147 4.98 -18.34 -9.68
N LEU A 148 4.35 -17.42 -10.36
CA LEU A 148 3.52 -16.37 -9.76
C LEU A 148 2.46 -16.89 -8.77
N PRO A 149 1.72 -17.98 -9.05
CA PRO A 149 0.74 -18.52 -8.09
C PRO A 149 1.37 -19.08 -6.79
N ARG A 150 2.67 -19.39 -6.83
CA ARG A 150 3.42 -19.93 -5.69
C ARG A 150 4.22 -18.84 -4.96
N PHE A 151 4.27 -17.64 -5.55
CA PHE A 151 5.07 -16.54 -5.05
C PHE A 151 4.34 -15.82 -3.92
N ASN A 152 4.63 -16.23 -2.71
CA ASN A 152 4.05 -15.66 -1.49
C ASN A 152 4.93 -14.53 -0.92
N THR A 153 4.51 -13.94 0.19
CA THR A 153 5.21 -12.85 0.85
C THR A 153 6.65 -13.20 1.26
N TYR A 154 6.92 -14.47 1.62
CA TYR A 154 8.28 -14.91 1.97
C TYR A 154 9.22 -14.85 0.77
N HIS A 155 8.76 -15.25 -0.41
CA HIS A 155 9.57 -15.16 -1.63
C HIS A 155 9.85 -13.71 -2.03
N LYS A 156 8.94 -12.78 -1.72
CA LYS A 156 9.14 -11.35 -2.00
C LYS A 156 10.27 -10.72 -1.18
N GLN A 157 10.67 -11.34 -0.06
CA GLN A 157 11.82 -10.90 0.72
C GLN A 157 13.14 -10.99 -0.05
N PHE A 158 13.20 -11.79 -1.12
CA PHE A 158 14.38 -11.85 -2.00
C PHE A 158 14.72 -10.51 -2.63
N PHE A 159 13.74 -9.64 -2.86
CA PHE A 159 13.99 -8.31 -3.40
C PHE A 159 14.79 -7.41 -2.46
N PHE A 160 14.82 -7.74 -1.16
CA PHE A 160 15.50 -6.96 -0.12
C PHE A 160 16.80 -7.60 0.37
N SER A 161 17.21 -8.72 -0.22
CA SER A 161 18.39 -9.48 0.22
C SER A 161 19.53 -9.37 -0.80
N ASP A 162 20.71 -8.96 -0.34
CA ASP A 162 21.91 -8.92 -1.18
C ASP A 162 22.47 -10.32 -1.48
N ASN A 163 22.24 -11.29 -0.58
CA ASN A 163 22.68 -12.67 -0.72
C ASN A 163 21.51 -13.62 -0.53
N GLN A 164 21.38 -14.58 -1.43
CA GLN A 164 20.32 -15.58 -1.41
C GLN A 164 20.93 -16.98 -1.44
N ILE A 165 20.43 -17.83 -0.55
CA ILE A 165 20.81 -19.26 -0.53
C ILE A 165 19.57 -20.05 -0.88
N PHE A 166 19.63 -20.76 -2.00
CA PHE A 166 18.58 -21.68 -2.39
C PHE A 166 18.96 -23.07 -1.89
N VAL A 167 18.06 -23.70 -1.14
CA VAL A 167 18.20 -25.06 -0.65
C VAL A 167 17.15 -25.90 -1.35
N GLU A 168 17.59 -26.97 -2.02
CA GLU A 168 16.66 -27.96 -2.55
C GLU A 168 16.08 -28.75 -1.38
N GLY A 169 14.74 -28.74 -1.24
CA GLY A 169 14.00 -29.47 -0.23
C GLY A 169 13.28 -30.66 -0.84
N TYR A 170 13.18 -31.74 -0.09
CA TYR A 170 12.38 -32.91 -0.42
C TYR A 170 10.92 -32.70 -0.07
#